data_b5ec0602cd14bcb30ecb3eb232f39956
#
_entry.id   b5ec0602cd14bcb30ecb3eb232f39956
#
_cell.length_a   1.000
_cell.length_b   1.000
_cell.length_c   1.000
_cell.angle_alpha   90.00
_cell.angle_beta   90.00
_cell.angle_gamma   90.00
#
_symmetry.space_group_name_H-M   'P 1'
#
loop_
_entity.id
_entity.type
_entity.pdbx_description
1 polymer ?
#
loop_
_entity_poly.entity_id
_entity_poly.type
_entity_poly.pdbx_seq_one_letter_code
_entity_poly.pdbx_strand_id
1 'polypeptide(L)'
;MIDEKWVHAPTFRFLEMYMIQEDIKALLPQGVFLLDVKEDLHQGVVKCVIDAEKPVDLDLTTTISRTINDSGILDELYPNGMALHVSSAGVDTPLKYDYQYQKNIGRVISITVEMDGKPYSTEAQILAVTDDSVLIQRSSAADEWIPIADIIHAKVLIKF
;
A
#
# COMPACT_ATOMS: atom_id res chain seq x y z
N MET A 1 -5.63 36.42 11.91
CA MET A 1 -6.78 35.91 11.15
C MET A 1 -6.27 35.31 9.87
N ILE A 2 -6.37 33.99 9.70
CA ILE A 2 -5.93 33.29 8.50
C ILE A 2 -7.00 33.55 7.43
N ASP A 3 -6.60 34.09 6.28
CA ASP A 3 -7.52 34.35 5.17
C ASP A 3 -8.04 32.99 4.65
N GLU A 4 -9.35 32.79 4.59
CA GLU A 4 -10.00 31.55 4.13
C GLU A 4 -9.55 31.09 2.76
N LYS A 5 -9.01 31.98 1.94
CA LYS A 5 -8.40 31.68 0.64
C LYS A 5 -7.21 30.71 0.72
N TRP A 6 -6.49 30.67 1.83
CA TRP A 6 -5.30 29.82 1.97
C TRP A 6 -5.64 28.42 2.48
N VAL A 7 -6.80 28.25 3.11
CA VAL A 7 -7.25 26.94 3.65
C VAL A 7 -7.57 25.95 2.53
N HIS A 8 -7.80 26.42 1.31
CA HIS A 8 -8.09 25.58 0.15
C HIS A 8 -6.97 25.53 -0.88
N ALA A 9 -5.78 26.05 -0.55
CA ALA A 9 -4.62 25.96 -1.43
C ALA A 9 -4.20 24.48 -1.58
N PRO A 10 -3.85 24.01 -2.80
CA PRO A 10 -3.46 22.61 -3.03
C PRO A 10 -2.31 22.14 -2.13
N THR A 11 -1.39 23.03 -1.78
CA THR A 11 -0.26 22.74 -0.90
C THR A 11 -0.70 22.47 0.55
N PHE A 12 -1.71 23.19 1.06
CA PHE A 12 -2.24 23.01 2.40
C PHE A 12 -2.99 21.68 2.51
N ARG A 13 -3.81 21.37 1.50
CA ARG A 13 -4.55 20.10 1.42
C ARG A 13 -3.60 18.88 1.33
N PHE A 14 -2.51 19.02 0.59
CA PHE A 14 -1.49 17.99 0.52
C PHE A 14 -0.84 17.72 1.89
N LEU A 15 -0.55 18.76 2.65
CA LEU A 15 0.02 18.64 3.99
C LEU A 15 -0.97 17.97 4.96
N GLU A 16 -2.24 18.34 4.91
CA GLU A 16 -3.30 17.71 5.73
C GLU A 16 -3.42 16.22 5.40
N MET A 17 -3.43 15.85 4.13
CA MET A 17 -3.48 14.45 3.72
C MET A 17 -2.23 13.66 4.13
N TYR A 18 -1.07 14.29 4.10
CA TYR A 18 0.16 13.67 4.60
C TYR A 18 0.09 13.44 6.11
N MET A 19 -0.37 14.42 6.87
CA MET A 19 -0.51 14.32 8.32
C MET A 19 -1.51 13.23 8.71
N ILE A 20 -2.66 13.14 8.05
CA ILE A 20 -3.65 12.09 8.33
C ILE A 20 -3.10 10.69 8.03
N GLN A 21 -2.29 10.54 6.99
CA GLN A 21 -1.61 9.26 6.71
C GLN A 21 -0.69 8.83 7.84
N GLU A 22 0.12 9.75 8.36
CA GLU A 22 1.03 9.47 9.48
C GLU A 22 0.26 9.18 10.78
N ASP A 23 -0.80 9.91 11.05
CA ASP A 23 -1.65 9.68 12.22
C ASP A 23 -2.37 8.31 12.15
N ILE A 24 -2.88 7.94 10.98
CA ILE A 24 -3.49 6.61 10.77
C ILE A 24 -2.45 5.51 10.92
N LYS A 25 -1.26 5.66 10.35
CA LYS A 25 -0.17 4.69 10.50
C LYS A 25 0.17 4.42 11.96
N ALA A 26 0.19 5.48 12.79
CA ALA A 26 0.47 5.36 14.22
C ALA A 26 -0.61 4.57 14.99
N LEU A 27 -1.84 4.48 14.47
CA LEU A 27 -2.96 3.72 15.06
C LEU A 27 -2.99 2.25 14.65
N LEU A 28 -2.25 1.88 13.60
CA LEU A 28 -2.28 0.51 13.10
C LEU A 28 -1.51 -0.43 14.03
N PRO A 29 -2.02 -1.66 14.26
CA PRO A 29 -1.31 -2.66 15.04
C PRO A 29 -0.04 -3.13 14.31
N GLN A 30 0.87 -3.74 15.07
CA GLN A 30 2.10 -4.32 14.50
C GLN A 30 1.77 -5.35 13.42
N GLY A 31 2.51 -5.30 12.30
CA GLY A 31 2.31 -6.20 11.17
C GLY A 31 1.18 -5.79 10.22
N VAL A 32 0.58 -4.63 10.44
CA VAL A 32 -0.42 -4.01 9.54
C VAL A 32 0.15 -2.73 8.96
N PHE A 33 -0.03 -2.53 7.66
CA PHE A 33 0.56 -1.44 6.89
C PHE A 33 -0.51 -0.65 6.17
N LEU A 34 -0.39 0.68 6.20
CA LEU A 34 -1.21 1.56 5.38
C LEU A 34 -0.55 1.69 4.00
N LEU A 35 -1.25 1.28 2.97
CA LEU A 35 -0.76 1.40 1.59
C LEU A 35 -1.20 2.70 0.92
N ASP A 36 -2.43 3.14 1.18
CA ASP A 36 -2.99 4.32 0.55
C ASP A 36 -4.12 4.92 1.39
N VAL A 37 -4.27 6.24 1.32
CA VAL A 37 -5.41 6.99 1.84
C VAL A 37 -5.89 7.95 0.77
N LYS A 38 -7.15 7.86 0.40
CA LYS A 38 -7.78 8.73 -0.59
C LYS A 38 -9.05 9.33 -0.06
N GLU A 39 -9.24 10.57 -0.38
CA GLU A 39 -10.44 11.34 -0.11
C GLU A 39 -11.32 11.38 -1.35
N ASP A 40 -12.58 11.00 -1.18
CA ASP A 40 -13.60 11.12 -2.20
C ASP A 40 -14.68 12.10 -1.72
N LEU A 41 -14.49 13.37 -2.06
CA LEU A 41 -15.39 14.45 -1.62
C LEU A 41 -16.77 14.33 -2.23
N HIS A 42 -16.92 13.73 -3.41
CA HIS A 42 -18.21 13.54 -4.05
C HIS A 42 -19.05 12.50 -3.33
N GLN A 43 -18.40 11.44 -2.87
CA GLN A 43 -19.06 10.37 -2.12
C GLN A 43 -19.08 10.65 -0.60
N GLY A 44 -18.32 11.63 -0.13
CA GLY A 44 -18.18 11.90 1.30
C GLY A 44 -17.48 10.77 2.07
N VAL A 45 -16.44 10.17 1.48
CA VAL A 45 -15.76 8.98 2.01
C VAL A 45 -14.24 9.17 2.01
N VAL A 46 -13.61 8.80 3.11
CA VAL A 46 -12.15 8.55 3.17
C VAL A 46 -11.92 7.06 2.98
N LYS A 47 -11.14 6.70 1.98
CA LYS A 47 -10.79 5.31 1.64
C LYS A 47 -9.38 5.01 2.11
N CYS A 48 -9.23 4.05 3.02
CA CYS A 48 -7.96 3.54 3.49
C CYS A 48 -7.72 2.14 2.94
N VAL A 49 -6.60 1.93 2.28
CA VAL A 49 -6.16 0.62 1.81
C VAL A 49 -5.06 0.13 2.73
N ILE A 50 -5.27 -1.02 3.33
CA ILE A 50 -4.32 -1.67 4.22
C ILE A 50 -3.83 -2.99 3.66
N ASP A 51 -2.67 -3.41 4.11
CA ASP A 51 -2.14 -4.76 3.94
C ASP A 51 -1.56 -5.25 5.27
N ALA A 52 -1.29 -6.54 5.38
CA ALA A 52 -0.72 -7.12 6.58
C ALA A 52 0.19 -8.30 6.24
N GLU A 53 1.08 -8.65 7.15
CA GLU A 53 1.91 -9.87 7.07
C GLU A 53 1.05 -11.14 7.02
N LYS A 54 -0.09 -11.11 7.69
CA LYS A 54 -1.11 -12.16 7.66
C LYS A 54 -2.26 -11.75 6.72
N PRO A 55 -3.09 -12.71 6.27
CA PRO A 55 -4.28 -12.38 5.47
C PRO A 55 -5.16 -11.34 6.17
N VAL A 56 -5.60 -10.34 5.40
CA VAL A 56 -6.52 -9.30 5.88
C VAL A 56 -7.94 -9.84 5.78
N ASP A 57 -8.58 -10.01 6.90
CA ASP A 57 -9.97 -10.46 7.02
C ASP A 57 -10.92 -9.32 7.41
N LEU A 58 -12.20 -9.63 7.45
CA LEU A 58 -13.24 -8.67 7.81
C LEU A 58 -13.10 -8.17 9.27
N ASP A 59 -12.69 -9.04 10.18
CA ASP A 59 -12.52 -8.68 11.59
C ASP A 59 -11.40 -7.65 11.76
N LEU A 60 -10.29 -7.83 11.05
CA LEU A 60 -9.18 -6.88 11.07
C LEU A 60 -9.60 -5.52 10.50
N THR A 61 -10.26 -5.49 9.34
CA THR A 61 -10.72 -4.23 8.73
C THR A 61 -11.74 -3.51 9.61
N THR A 62 -12.64 -4.25 10.25
CA THR A 62 -13.62 -3.71 11.19
C THR A 62 -12.95 -3.12 12.43
N THR A 63 -11.98 -3.82 13.01
CA THR A 63 -11.23 -3.34 14.17
C THR A 63 -10.48 -2.06 13.86
N ILE A 64 -9.79 -2.01 12.72
CA ILE A 64 -9.04 -0.83 12.29
C ILE A 64 -10.00 0.34 12.02
N SER A 65 -11.12 0.09 11.35
CA SER A 65 -12.14 1.12 11.11
C SER A 65 -12.65 1.74 12.42
N ARG A 66 -12.93 0.93 13.43
CA ARG A 66 -13.32 1.42 14.76
C ARG A 66 -12.21 2.22 15.42
N THR A 67 -10.98 1.72 15.41
CA THR A 67 -9.84 2.41 16.01
C THR A 67 -9.64 3.80 15.39
N ILE A 68 -9.74 3.93 14.08
CA ILE A 68 -9.59 5.22 13.39
C ILE A 68 -10.76 6.15 13.74
N ASN A 69 -12.01 5.66 13.70
CA ASN A 69 -13.17 6.47 14.07
C ASN A 69 -13.13 6.92 15.52
N ASP A 70 -12.79 6.05 16.46
CA ASP A 70 -12.75 6.35 17.90
C ASP A 70 -11.60 7.32 18.25
N SER A 71 -10.58 7.43 17.40
CA SER A 71 -9.47 8.38 17.59
C SER A 71 -9.87 9.84 17.41
N GLY A 72 -10.96 10.12 16.69
CA GLY A 72 -11.42 11.47 16.40
C GLY A 72 -10.67 12.20 15.28
N ILE A 73 -9.66 11.58 14.66
CA ILE A 73 -8.84 12.20 13.60
C ILE A 73 -9.69 12.68 12.43
N LEU A 74 -10.69 11.87 12.00
CA LEU A 74 -11.56 12.23 10.89
C LEU A 74 -12.51 13.36 11.26
N ASP A 75 -13.00 13.40 12.49
CA ASP A 75 -13.92 14.45 12.95
C ASP A 75 -13.24 15.81 13.03
N GLU A 76 -11.94 15.84 13.40
CA GLU A 76 -11.14 17.06 13.40
C GLU A 76 -10.94 17.62 11.99
N LEU A 77 -10.64 16.74 11.03
CA LEU A 77 -10.36 17.13 9.65
C LEU A 77 -11.63 17.41 8.84
N TYR A 78 -12.71 16.70 9.16
CA TYR A 78 -13.99 16.80 8.45
C TYR A 78 -15.14 17.09 9.44
N PRO A 79 -15.28 18.33 9.93
CA PRO A 79 -16.29 18.69 10.93
C PRO A 79 -17.73 18.41 10.48
N ASN A 80 -17.96 18.38 9.17
CA ASN A 80 -19.27 18.09 8.58
C ASN A 80 -19.52 16.58 8.39
N GLY A 81 -18.58 15.76 8.80
CA GLY A 81 -18.64 14.29 8.68
C GLY A 81 -18.13 13.76 7.35
N MET A 82 -17.38 12.67 7.45
CA MET A 82 -16.95 11.82 6.32
C MET A 82 -17.07 10.37 6.76
N ALA A 83 -17.54 9.52 5.87
CA ALA A 83 -17.53 8.08 6.12
C ALA A 83 -16.11 7.54 5.96
N LEU A 84 -15.77 6.49 6.72
CA LEU A 84 -14.52 5.77 6.57
C LEU A 84 -14.76 4.42 5.91
N HIS A 85 -13.97 4.13 4.89
CA HIS A 85 -13.95 2.83 4.23
C HIS A 85 -12.54 2.24 4.33
N VAL A 86 -12.39 1.16 5.08
CA VAL A 86 -11.14 0.40 5.20
C VAL A 86 -11.26 -0.87 4.37
N SER A 87 -10.32 -1.07 3.44
CA SER A 87 -10.26 -2.23 2.57
C SER A 87 -8.88 -2.85 2.51
N SER A 88 -8.81 -4.13 2.16
CA SER A 88 -7.54 -4.79 1.85
C SER A 88 -7.03 -4.38 0.47
N ALA A 89 -5.71 -4.55 0.28
CA ALA A 89 -5.10 -4.44 -1.03
C ALA A 89 -5.70 -5.46 -2.01
N GLY A 90 -6.06 -5.02 -3.21
CA GLY A 90 -6.54 -5.91 -4.27
C GLY A 90 -5.41 -6.79 -4.84
N VAL A 91 -5.80 -7.86 -5.53
CA VAL A 91 -4.87 -8.81 -6.18
C VAL A 91 -3.97 -8.17 -7.24
N ASP A 92 -4.40 -7.06 -7.81
CA ASP A 92 -3.63 -6.28 -8.79
C ASP A 92 -2.71 -5.23 -8.17
N THR A 93 -2.66 -5.17 -6.83
CA THR A 93 -1.80 -4.20 -6.13
C THR A 93 -0.34 -4.52 -6.38
N PRO A 94 0.46 -3.54 -6.83
CA PRO A 94 1.89 -3.75 -7.02
C PRO A 94 2.61 -4.10 -5.73
N LEU A 95 3.58 -5.00 -5.80
CA LEU A 95 4.49 -5.31 -4.69
C LEU A 95 5.57 -4.23 -4.60
N LYS A 96 5.70 -3.59 -3.45
CA LYS A 96 6.65 -2.49 -3.21
C LYS A 96 7.58 -2.75 -2.04
N TYR A 97 7.12 -3.49 -1.04
CA TYR A 97 7.79 -3.69 0.23
C TYR A 97 8.21 -5.14 0.41
N ASP A 98 9.29 -5.36 1.14
CA ASP A 98 9.85 -6.68 1.44
C ASP A 98 8.82 -7.68 1.98
N TYR A 99 7.97 -7.26 2.95
CA TYR A 99 6.94 -8.12 3.52
C TYR A 99 5.93 -8.63 2.48
N GLN A 100 5.64 -7.84 1.43
CA GLN A 100 4.75 -8.25 0.35
C GLN A 100 5.35 -9.37 -0.49
N TYR A 101 6.65 -9.30 -0.77
CA TYR A 101 7.37 -10.40 -1.42
C TYR A 101 7.46 -11.60 -0.50
N GLN A 102 7.75 -11.39 0.79
CA GLN A 102 7.85 -12.45 1.80
C GLN A 102 6.58 -13.30 1.88
N LYS A 103 5.42 -12.69 1.94
CA LYS A 103 4.13 -13.41 1.99
C LYS A 103 3.76 -14.11 0.69
N ASN A 104 4.46 -13.83 -0.41
CA ASN A 104 4.23 -14.40 -1.72
C ASN A 104 5.35 -15.35 -2.20
N ILE A 105 6.22 -15.79 -1.30
CA ILE A 105 7.22 -16.83 -1.61
C ILE A 105 6.52 -18.06 -2.18
N GLY A 106 7.10 -18.62 -3.26
CA GLY A 106 6.56 -19.75 -4.01
C GLY A 106 5.57 -19.39 -5.11
N ARG A 107 5.09 -18.13 -5.14
CA ARG A 107 4.19 -17.65 -6.19
C ARG A 107 4.94 -17.11 -7.39
N VAL A 108 4.28 -17.15 -8.53
CA VAL A 108 4.76 -16.52 -9.76
C VAL A 108 4.31 -15.06 -9.80
N ILE A 109 5.24 -14.20 -10.15
CA ILE A 109 5.02 -12.77 -10.32
C ILE A 109 5.35 -12.35 -11.75
N SER A 110 4.70 -11.29 -12.22
CA SER A 110 5.20 -10.48 -13.32
C SER A 110 6.13 -9.43 -12.71
N ILE A 111 7.37 -9.40 -13.16
CA ILE A 111 8.39 -8.46 -12.67
C ILE A 111 8.96 -7.66 -13.83
N THR A 112 9.10 -6.36 -13.63
CA THR A 112 9.73 -5.42 -14.57
C THR A 112 10.96 -4.82 -13.91
N VAL A 113 12.10 -4.98 -14.56
CA VAL A 113 13.39 -4.40 -14.15
C VAL A 113 14.00 -3.65 -15.32
N GLU A 114 14.99 -2.81 -15.04
CA GLU A 114 15.77 -2.17 -16.10
C GLU A 114 16.85 -3.13 -16.60
N MET A 115 16.90 -3.33 -17.90
CA MET A 115 17.96 -4.11 -18.59
C MET A 115 18.47 -3.29 -19.78
N ASP A 116 19.77 -2.97 -19.81
CA ASP A 116 20.41 -2.17 -20.84
C ASP A 116 19.71 -0.81 -21.09
N GLY A 117 19.30 -0.14 -20.01
CA GLY A 117 18.63 1.16 -20.06
C GLY A 117 17.17 1.11 -20.52
N LYS A 118 16.57 -0.09 -20.62
CA LYS A 118 15.17 -0.30 -21.04
C LYS A 118 14.42 -1.16 -20.03
N PRO A 119 13.11 -0.87 -19.82
CA PRO A 119 12.27 -1.76 -19.02
C PRO A 119 12.16 -3.14 -19.68
N TYR A 120 12.43 -4.18 -18.91
CA TYR A 120 12.26 -5.58 -19.30
C TYR A 120 11.31 -6.28 -18.34
N SER A 121 10.25 -6.86 -18.87
CA SER A 121 9.24 -7.58 -18.09
C SER A 121 9.32 -9.07 -18.34
N THR A 122 9.25 -9.85 -17.28
CA THR A 122 9.26 -11.32 -17.34
C THR A 122 8.41 -11.91 -16.21
N GLU A 123 8.07 -13.19 -16.35
CA GLU A 123 7.49 -13.98 -15.26
C GLU A 123 8.60 -14.67 -14.48
N ALA A 124 8.48 -14.72 -13.18
CA ALA A 124 9.42 -15.39 -12.29
C ALA A 124 8.74 -15.89 -11.03
N GLN A 125 9.27 -16.97 -10.45
CA GLN A 125 8.84 -17.46 -9.14
C GLN A 125 9.69 -16.82 -8.04
N ILE A 126 9.07 -16.38 -6.95
CA ILE A 126 9.78 -15.92 -5.76
C ILE A 126 10.28 -17.15 -4.99
N LEU A 127 11.58 -17.26 -4.77
CA LEU A 127 12.19 -18.36 -4.01
C LEU A 127 12.53 -17.96 -2.58
N ALA A 128 13.06 -16.77 -2.39
CA ALA A 128 13.46 -16.24 -1.08
C ALA A 128 13.43 -14.71 -1.08
N VAL A 129 13.38 -14.13 0.10
CA VAL A 129 13.35 -12.67 0.29
C VAL A 129 14.23 -12.30 1.47
N THR A 130 15.02 -11.25 1.32
CA THR A 130 15.71 -10.54 2.39
C THR A 130 15.09 -9.16 2.58
N ASP A 131 15.59 -8.37 3.53
CA ASP A 131 15.07 -7.03 3.81
C ASP A 131 15.16 -6.08 2.61
N ASP A 132 16.09 -6.34 1.67
CA ASP A 132 16.38 -5.46 0.54
C ASP A 132 16.33 -6.13 -0.83
N SER A 133 16.25 -7.47 -0.90
CA SER A 133 16.38 -8.22 -2.14
C SER A 133 15.45 -9.41 -2.24
N VAL A 134 15.14 -9.79 -3.46
CA VAL A 134 14.29 -10.94 -3.80
C VAL A 134 15.06 -11.92 -4.67
N LEU A 135 15.07 -13.21 -4.30
CA LEU A 135 15.59 -14.28 -5.13
C LEU A 135 14.48 -14.77 -6.05
N ILE A 136 14.69 -14.67 -7.34
CA ILE A 136 13.73 -15.11 -8.37
C ILE A 136 14.29 -16.22 -9.24
N GLN A 137 13.40 -17.08 -9.69
CA GLN A 137 13.67 -18.12 -10.69
C GLN A 137 12.82 -17.85 -11.94
N ARG A 138 13.51 -17.70 -13.08
CA ARG A 138 12.90 -17.62 -14.41
C ARG A 138 12.97 -18.99 -15.10
N SER A 139 12.05 -19.27 -16.02
CA SER A 139 11.93 -20.60 -16.68
C SER A 139 13.18 -21.05 -17.43
N SER A 140 14.07 -20.15 -17.84
CA SER A 140 15.22 -20.47 -18.71
C SER A 140 16.54 -19.85 -18.26
N ALA A 141 16.60 -19.35 -17.03
CA ALA A 141 17.79 -18.69 -16.47
C ALA A 141 18.12 -19.22 -15.09
N ALA A 142 19.37 -18.98 -14.64
CA ALA A 142 19.78 -19.24 -13.27
C ALA A 142 19.00 -18.35 -12.30
N ASP A 143 18.89 -18.81 -11.04
CA ASP A 143 18.31 -18.02 -9.95
C ASP A 143 19.11 -16.73 -9.76
N GLU A 144 18.40 -15.64 -9.52
CA GLU A 144 19.00 -14.31 -9.46
C GLU A 144 18.44 -13.52 -8.27
N TRP A 145 19.33 -12.88 -7.51
CA TRP A 145 18.97 -11.89 -6.52
C TRP A 145 18.77 -10.52 -7.17
N ILE A 146 17.62 -9.92 -6.97
CA ILE A 146 17.29 -8.58 -7.46
C ILE A 146 17.01 -7.68 -6.26
N PRO A 147 17.72 -6.54 -6.13
CA PRO A 147 17.36 -5.53 -5.14
C PRO A 147 15.93 -5.02 -5.36
N ILE A 148 15.15 -4.91 -4.30
CA ILE A 148 13.77 -4.41 -4.38
C ILE A 148 13.75 -2.99 -4.96
N ALA A 149 14.75 -2.17 -4.64
CA ALA A 149 14.91 -0.83 -5.17
C ALA A 149 15.07 -0.76 -6.70
N ASP A 150 15.57 -1.83 -7.33
CA ASP A 150 15.77 -1.92 -8.79
C ASP A 150 14.54 -2.46 -9.53
N ILE A 151 13.51 -2.88 -8.80
CA ILE A 151 12.26 -3.36 -9.39
C ILE A 151 11.38 -2.16 -9.74
N ILE A 152 11.10 -1.99 -11.04
CA ILE A 152 10.23 -0.93 -11.54
C ILE A 152 8.77 -1.23 -11.20
N HIS A 153 8.35 -2.49 -11.43
CA HIS A 153 7.00 -2.95 -11.15
C HIS A 153 7.01 -4.45 -10.90
N ALA A 154 6.22 -4.91 -9.94
CA ALA A 154 5.97 -6.32 -9.72
C ALA A 154 4.53 -6.54 -9.24
N LYS A 155 3.90 -7.61 -9.71
CA LYS A 155 2.59 -8.05 -9.21
C LYS A 155 2.45 -9.56 -9.26
N VAL A 156 1.66 -10.10 -8.35
CA VAL A 156 1.36 -11.55 -8.33
C VAL A 156 0.49 -11.92 -9.53
N LEU A 157 0.87 -13.00 -10.20
CA LEU A 157 0.07 -13.60 -11.28
C LEU A 157 -0.89 -14.64 -10.69
N ILE A 158 -2.16 -14.44 -10.97
CA ILE A 158 -3.19 -15.44 -10.65
C ILE A 158 -3.34 -16.34 -11.88
N LYS A 159 -2.92 -17.59 -11.73
CA LYS A 159 -3.17 -18.62 -12.75
C LYS A 159 -4.42 -19.38 -12.34
N PHE A 160 -5.41 -19.36 -13.19
CA PHE A 160 -6.64 -20.14 -13.06
C PHE A 160 -6.47 -21.53 -13.67
#